data_0846614254162e69a6b133b3f4deb34e
#
_entry.id   0846614254162e69a6b133b3f4deb34e
#
_cell.length_a   1.000
_cell.length_b   1.000
_cell.length_c   1.000
_cell.angle_alpha   90.00
_cell.angle_beta   90.00
_cell.angle_gamma   90.00
#
_symmetry.space_group_name_H-M   'P 1'
#
loop_
_entity.id
_entity.type
_entity.pdbx_description
1 polymer ?
#
loop_
_entity_poly.entity_id
_entity_poly.type
_entity_poly.pdbx_seq_one_letter_code
_entity_poly.pdbx_strand_id
1 'polypeptide(L)'
;MNAMWSGSAASFILLGEIHANMHLSSARRTSNMRIMQKRNVSTVLRALLDQHGISPTELHRRTGVPQSTLSRILSGKIVDPSDKHISRIAEYFAVSTDQLRGRADVAPAAAGGRDQLHSELKDISLWDDDTPVDDDEVSVPFLREVELAAGSGRFVIEESERSSLRFGKRSLRHNGVQFDQAKCVTVRGNSMLPVLRDGATVGVNAGKCGIGDIIDGDLYAINHNGQLRVKQLYRLPTGIRLRSFNRDEHPDEDYSFQEMQEEQIVILGHVFWWGMYAR
;
A
#
# COMPACT_ATOMS: atom_id res chain seq x y z
N MET A 1 -12.13 -4.72 -70.67
CA MET A 1 -11.35 -5.77 -71.37
C MET A 1 -10.77 -6.67 -70.29
N ASN A 2 -11.42 -7.74 -70.17
CA ASN A 2 -10.98 -9.17 -70.19
C ASN A 2 -10.07 -9.56 -69.03
N ALA A 3 -10.57 -10.29 -68.18
CA ALA A 3 -10.99 -11.73 -68.18
C ALA A 3 -9.87 -12.57 -67.54
N MET A 4 -10.15 -13.23 -66.50
CA MET A 4 -10.67 -14.60 -66.40
C MET A 4 -9.61 -15.67 -66.07
N TRP A 5 -10.02 -16.50 -65.15
CA TRP A 5 -9.76 -17.95 -64.99
C TRP A 5 -8.65 -18.29 -63.99
N SER A 6 -9.05 -18.89 -62.90
CA SER A 6 -9.49 -20.28 -62.49
C SER A 6 -8.27 -21.16 -62.25
N GLY A 7 -8.21 -21.94 -61.32
CA GLY A 7 -9.05 -22.79 -60.55
C GLY A 7 -8.25 -23.75 -59.73
N SER A 8 -8.84 -24.19 -58.70
CA SER A 8 -8.91 -25.54 -58.16
C SER A 8 -7.63 -26.41 -58.09
N ALA A 9 -7.18 -26.65 -56.88
CA ALA A 9 -6.78 -27.95 -56.39
C ALA A 9 -6.92 -27.99 -54.87
N ALA A 10 -8.14 -28.19 -54.44
CA ALA A 10 -8.44 -28.62 -53.11
C ALA A 10 -8.46 -30.15 -53.06
N SER A 11 -8.27 -30.67 -51.90
CA SER A 11 -8.50 -32.07 -51.50
C SER A 11 -7.39 -33.06 -51.87
N PHE A 12 -6.64 -33.34 -50.90
CA PHE A 12 -6.23 -34.68 -50.43
C PHE A 12 -5.04 -34.53 -49.50
N ILE A 13 -5.29 -34.31 -48.23
CA ILE A 13 -4.50 -34.77 -47.06
C ILE A 13 -5.32 -34.42 -45.81
N LEU A 14 -6.28 -35.27 -45.51
CA LEU A 14 -6.99 -35.22 -44.24
C LEU A 14 -7.50 -36.63 -43.87
N LEU A 15 -6.57 -37.54 -43.68
CA LEU A 15 -6.85 -38.90 -43.19
C LEU A 15 -5.55 -39.56 -42.69
N GLY A 16 -4.85 -38.94 -41.74
CA GLY A 16 -3.62 -39.54 -41.18
C GLY A 16 -3.33 -39.20 -39.72
N GLU A 17 -4.05 -38.28 -39.10
CA GLU A 17 -3.70 -37.80 -37.74
C GLU A 17 -4.72 -38.10 -36.64
N ILE A 18 -5.72 -38.94 -36.88
CA ILE A 18 -6.73 -39.30 -35.86
C ILE A 18 -6.39 -40.55 -35.06
N HIS A 19 -5.36 -41.32 -35.44
CA HIS A 19 -5.01 -42.58 -34.75
C HIS A 19 -3.84 -42.51 -33.76
N ALA A 20 -3.11 -41.38 -33.67
CA ALA A 20 -2.00 -41.23 -32.73
C ALA A 20 -2.36 -40.62 -31.36
N ASN A 21 -3.54 -39.99 -31.21
CA ASN A 21 -3.93 -39.34 -29.99
C ASN A 21 -4.81 -40.13 -29.03
N MET A 22 -5.17 -41.37 -29.37
CA MET A 22 -5.99 -42.22 -28.49
C MET A 22 -5.20 -43.14 -27.55
N HIS A 23 -3.90 -43.31 -27.75
CA HIS A 23 -3.05 -44.15 -26.87
C HIS A 23 -2.28 -43.41 -25.78
N LEU A 24 -2.24 -42.06 -25.79
CA LEU A 24 -1.60 -41.26 -24.75
C LEU A 24 -2.55 -40.83 -23.63
N SER A 25 -3.85 -40.99 -23.81
CA SER A 25 -4.88 -40.62 -22.81
C SER A 25 -5.14 -41.73 -21.78
N SER A 26 -4.80 -42.97 -22.05
CA SER A 26 -5.02 -44.09 -21.11
C SER A 26 -3.88 -44.28 -20.10
N ALA A 27 -2.66 -43.87 -20.43
CA ALA A 27 -1.50 -44.02 -19.54
C ALA A 27 -1.45 -42.96 -18.40
N ARG A 28 -2.22 -41.85 -18.51
CA ARG A 28 -2.30 -40.85 -17.45
C ARG A 28 -3.44 -41.05 -16.44
N ARG A 29 -4.37 -41.99 -16.70
CA ARG A 29 -5.46 -42.32 -15.76
C ARG A 29 -5.14 -43.42 -14.76
N THR A 30 -4.06 -44.16 -14.94
CA THR A 30 -3.69 -45.24 -14.03
C THR A 30 -2.66 -44.85 -12.98
N SER A 31 -2.11 -43.63 -13.02
CA SER A 31 -1.16 -43.17 -12.00
C SER A 31 -1.83 -42.48 -10.80
N ASN A 32 -3.12 -42.15 -10.86
CA ASN A 32 -3.85 -41.48 -9.79
C ASN A 32 -4.63 -42.40 -8.85
N MET A 33 -4.49 -43.72 -8.99
CA MET A 33 -5.25 -44.68 -8.20
C MET A 33 -4.39 -45.52 -7.23
N ARG A 34 -3.20 -45.00 -6.89
CA ARG A 34 -2.37 -45.54 -5.81
C ARG A 34 -2.00 -44.41 -4.87
N ILE A 35 -2.56 -44.47 -3.71
CA ILE A 35 -2.19 -44.01 -2.38
C ILE A 35 -3.43 -43.35 -1.72
N MET A 36 -4.41 -44.15 -1.39
CA MET A 36 -5.21 -43.88 -0.18
C MET A 36 -4.36 -44.23 1.06
N GLN A 37 -3.21 -43.61 1.24
CA GLN A 37 -2.58 -43.59 2.56
C GLN A 37 -3.38 -42.65 3.41
N LYS A 38 -3.84 -43.10 4.58
CA LYS A 38 -4.47 -42.32 5.61
C LYS A 38 -3.58 -41.08 5.86
N ARG A 39 -3.94 -39.94 5.26
CA ARG A 39 -3.24 -38.69 5.48
C ARG A 39 -3.46 -38.29 6.95
N ASN A 40 -2.40 -38.08 7.68
CA ASN A 40 -2.42 -37.58 9.04
C ASN A 40 -1.65 -36.27 9.13
N VAL A 41 -1.80 -35.55 10.23
CA VAL A 41 -1.13 -34.24 10.44
C VAL A 41 0.37 -34.31 10.18
N SER A 42 1.04 -35.40 10.55
CA SER A 42 2.48 -35.60 10.37
C SER A 42 2.89 -35.61 8.89
N THR A 43 2.14 -36.37 8.05
CA THR A 43 2.43 -36.46 6.63
C THR A 43 2.13 -35.17 5.88
N VAL A 44 1.03 -34.52 6.21
CA VAL A 44 0.67 -33.21 5.61
C VAL A 44 1.67 -32.13 6.01
N LEU A 45 1.99 -32.04 7.30
CA LEU A 45 2.95 -31.02 7.78
C LEU A 45 4.34 -31.22 7.16
N ARG A 46 4.80 -32.46 7.01
CA ARG A 46 6.09 -32.74 6.36
C ARG A 46 6.08 -32.31 4.90
N ALA A 47 5.02 -32.62 4.17
CA ALA A 47 4.87 -32.22 2.77
C ALA A 47 4.84 -30.68 2.62
N LEU A 48 4.18 -29.96 3.54
CA LEU A 48 4.17 -28.50 3.54
C LEU A 48 5.54 -27.90 3.85
N LEU A 49 6.28 -28.44 4.82
CA LEU A 49 7.65 -28.00 5.11
C LEU A 49 8.58 -28.19 3.91
N ASP A 50 8.51 -29.37 3.26
CA ASP A 50 9.31 -29.68 2.08
C ASP A 50 8.93 -28.78 0.89
N GLN A 51 7.63 -28.57 0.67
CA GLN A 51 7.13 -27.72 -0.40
C GLN A 51 7.56 -26.26 -0.27
N HIS A 52 7.56 -25.74 0.97
CA HIS A 52 7.93 -24.35 1.26
C HIS A 52 9.43 -24.17 1.59
N GLY A 53 10.21 -25.24 1.63
CA GLY A 53 11.65 -25.22 1.88
C GLY A 53 12.04 -24.69 3.26
N ILE A 54 11.16 -24.85 4.26
CA ILE A 54 11.40 -24.34 5.61
C ILE A 54 11.66 -25.44 6.63
N SER A 55 12.54 -25.13 7.58
CA SER A 55 12.86 -26.07 8.65
C SER A 55 11.84 -26.00 9.80
N PRO A 56 11.70 -27.07 10.61
CA PRO A 56 10.86 -27.04 11.80
C PRO A 56 11.26 -25.94 12.82
N THR A 57 12.53 -25.58 12.87
CA THR A 57 13.05 -24.50 13.71
C THR A 57 12.56 -23.14 13.22
N GLU A 58 12.55 -22.93 11.92
CA GLU A 58 12.02 -21.70 11.31
C GLU A 58 10.51 -21.61 11.51
N LEU A 59 9.78 -22.71 11.36
CA LEU A 59 8.34 -22.77 11.63
C LEU A 59 8.03 -22.42 13.10
N HIS A 60 8.84 -22.94 14.06
CA HIS A 60 8.72 -22.56 15.47
C HIS A 60 8.85 -21.05 15.66
N ARG A 61 9.87 -20.43 15.06
CA ARG A 61 10.13 -18.99 15.17
C ARG A 61 8.96 -18.15 14.62
N ARG A 62 8.34 -18.57 13.52
CA ARG A 62 7.27 -17.83 12.85
C ARG A 62 5.89 -18.04 13.48
N THR A 63 5.60 -19.24 13.97
CA THR A 63 4.27 -19.58 14.51
C THR A 63 4.18 -19.54 16.04
N GLY A 64 5.33 -19.51 16.72
CA GLY A 64 5.37 -19.61 18.18
C GLY A 64 4.93 -20.99 18.73
N VAL A 65 4.79 -22.01 17.87
CA VAL A 65 4.53 -23.40 18.32
C VAL A 65 5.83 -24.01 18.84
N PRO A 66 5.87 -24.57 20.08
CA PRO A 66 7.11 -25.10 20.63
C PRO A 66 7.78 -26.13 19.74
N GLN A 67 9.10 -26.03 19.59
CA GLN A 67 9.87 -26.95 18.72
C GLN A 67 9.71 -28.42 19.14
N SER A 68 9.61 -28.68 20.45
CA SER A 68 9.32 -30.02 20.99
C SER A 68 7.96 -30.54 20.51
N THR A 69 6.96 -29.67 20.39
CA THR A 69 5.63 -30.04 19.91
C THR A 69 5.69 -30.33 18.40
N LEU A 70 6.36 -29.50 17.61
CA LEU A 70 6.56 -29.73 16.17
C LEU A 70 7.29 -31.06 15.90
N SER A 71 8.37 -31.33 16.65
CA SER A 71 9.11 -32.59 16.55
C SER A 71 8.23 -33.80 16.88
N ARG A 72 7.38 -33.73 17.89
CA ARG A 72 6.45 -34.81 18.25
C ARG A 72 5.32 -35.01 17.27
N ILE A 73 4.84 -33.95 16.62
CA ILE A 73 3.88 -34.01 15.50
C ILE A 73 4.55 -34.68 14.30
N LEU A 74 5.72 -34.22 13.89
CA LEU A 74 6.45 -34.76 12.74
C LEU A 74 6.89 -36.21 12.93
N SER A 75 7.21 -36.62 14.15
CA SER A 75 7.53 -38.04 14.48
C SER A 75 6.28 -38.90 14.63
N GLY A 76 5.08 -38.35 14.53
CA GLY A 76 3.82 -39.08 14.68
C GLY A 76 3.48 -39.45 16.15
N LYS A 77 4.28 -38.97 17.13
CA LYS A 77 3.98 -39.24 18.57
C LYS A 77 2.74 -38.48 19.05
N ILE A 78 2.38 -37.38 18.39
CA ILE A 78 1.12 -36.68 18.59
C ILE A 78 0.29 -36.86 17.33
N VAL A 79 -0.79 -37.64 17.42
CA VAL A 79 -1.69 -37.94 16.32
C VAL A 79 -2.72 -36.83 16.12
N ASP A 80 -3.19 -36.24 17.21
CA ASP A 80 -4.16 -35.13 17.22
C ASP A 80 -3.66 -33.98 18.11
N PRO A 81 -2.92 -33.04 17.52
CA PRO A 81 -2.44 -31.87 18.24
C PRO A 81 -3.59 -30.94 18.62
N SER A 82 -3.40 -30.13 19.66
CA SER A 82 -4.41 -29.19 20.12
C SER A 82 -4.77 -28.16 19.04
N ASP A 83 -6.04 -27.74 19.03
CA ASP A 83 -6.56 -26.77 18.05
C ASP A 83 -5.73 -25.49 17.99
N LYS A 84 -5.25 -25.00 19.13
CA LYS A 84 -4.40 -23.85 19.23
C LYS A 84 -3.10 -23.96 18.40
N HIS A 85 -2.47 -25.13 18.37
CA HIS A 85 -1.25 -25.35 17.59
C HIS A 85 -1.57 -25.59 16.12
N ILE A 86 -2.64 -26.34 15.84
CA ILE A 86 -3.11 -26.63 14.48
C ILE A 86 -3.50 -25.34 13.77
N SER A 87 -4.28 -24.45 14.42
CA SER A 87 -4.70 -23.17 13.82
C SER A 87 -3.52 -22.28 13.45
N ARG A 88 -2.51 -22.16 14.33
CA ARG A 88 -1.31 -21.34 14.04
C ARG A 88 -0.48 -21.89 12.89
N ILE A 89 -0.38 -23.22 12.77
CA ILE A 89 0.34 -23.87 11.67
C ILE A 89 -0.47 -23.73 10.36
N ALA A 90 -1.77 -23.94 10.42
CA ALA A 90 -2.67 -23.83 9.28
C ALA A 90 -2.70 -22.40 8.72
N GLU A 91 -2.78 -21.40 9.59
CA GLU A 91 -2.69 -19.98 9.25
C GLU A 91 -1.37 -19.62 8.56
N TYR A 92 -0.26 -20.16 9.07
CA TYR A 92 1.06 -19.92 8.47
C TYR A 92 1.19 -20.46 7.04
N PHE A 93 0.63 -21.65 6.78
CA PHE A 93 0.66 -22.28 5.45
C PHE A 93 -0.54 -21.92 4.57
N ALA A 94 -1.43 -21.04 5.03
CA ALA A 94 -2.68 -20.67 4.35
C ALA A 94 -3.52 -21.92 3.94
N VAL A 95 -3.61 -22.90 4.82
CA VAL A 95 -4.44 -24.10 4.66
C VAL A 95 -5.49 -24.17 5.75
N SER A 96 -6.61 -24.87 5.51
CA SER A 96 -7.60 -25.09 6.56
C SER A 96 -7.09 -26.07 7.62
N THR A 97 -7.65 -26.01 8.83
CA THR A 97 -7.33 -26.96 9.90
C THR A 97 -7.66 -28.40 9.50
N ASP A 98 -8.71 -28.59 8.70
CA ASP A 98 -9.10 -29.92 8.18
C ASP A 98 -8.15 -30.43 7.10
N GLN A 99 -7.63 -29.55 6.23
CA GLN A 99 -6.56 -29.89 5.30
C GLN A 99 -5.29 -30.30 6.05
N LEU A 100 -4.87 -29.52 7.06
CA LEU A 100 -3.69 -29.84 7.86
C LEU A 100 -3.85 -31.17 8.63
N ARG A 101 -5.07 -31.49 9.08
CA ARG A 101 -5.41 -32.77 9.71
C ARG A 101 -5.54 -33.95 8.74
N GLY A 102 -5.46 -33.67 7.44
CA GLY A 102 -5.62 -34.70 6.40
C GLY A 102 -7.04 -35.17 6.18
N ARG A 103 -8.03 -34.44 6.68
CA ARG A 103 -9.47 -34.70 6.49
C ARG A 103 -10.00 -34.17 5.17
N ALA A 104 -9.36 -33.15 4.61
CA ALA A 104 -9.62 -32.58 3.29
C ALA A 104 -8.35 -32.63 2.45
N ASP A 105 -8.51 -32.70 1.12
CA ASP A 105 -7.36 -32.69 0.20
C ASP A 105 -6.68 -31.31 0.25
N VAL A 106 -5.37 -31.34 0.51
CA VAL A 106 -4.50 -30.21 0.17
C VAL A 106 -4.36 -30.29 -1.35
N ALA A 107 -5.06 -29.41 -2.06
CA ALA A 107 -4.87 -29.32 -3.50
C ALA A 107 -3.37 -29.07 -3.76
N PRO A 108 -2.72 -29.82 -4.71
CA PRO A 108 -1.37 -29.45 -5.09
C PRO A 108 -1.42 -27.99 -5.50
N ALA A 109 -0.47 -27.19 -5.03
CA ALA A 109 -0.34 -25.80 -5.47
C ALA A 109 -0.26 -25.83 -7.00
N ALA A 110 -1.40 -25.68 -7.63
CA ALA A 110 -1.46 -25.52 -9.08
C ALA A 110 -0.64 -24.27 -9.38
N ALA A 111 0.17 -24.32 -10.42
CA ALA A 111 0.90 -23.21 -10.99
C ALA A 111 -0.08 -22.08 -11.41
N GLY A 112 -0.66 -21.40 -10.44
CA GLY A 112 -1.72 -20.43 -10.53
C GLY A 112 -1.64 -19.38 -9.43
N GLY A 113 -0.42 -19.09 -8.94
CA GLY A 113 -0.19 -18.09 -7.88
C GLY A 113 -0.52 -16.65 -8.28
N ARG A 114 -1.16 -16.42 -9.42
CA ARG A 114 -1.69 -15.10 -9.82
C ARG A 114 -3.19 -14.94 -9.54
N ASP A 115 -3.98 -16.00 -9.66
CA ASP A 115 -5.44 -15.92 -9.45
C ASP A 115 -5.86 -15.96 -7.97
N GLN A 116 -5.06 -16.60 -7.10
CA GLN A 116 -5.37 -16.61 -5.65
C GLN A 116 -5.04 -15.29 -4.95
N LEU A 117 -4.05 -14.52 -5.44
CA LEU A 117 -3.81 -13.15 -4.93
C LEU A 117 -4.99 -12.22 -5.23
N HIS A 118 -5.71 -12.45 -6.30
CA HIS A 118 -6.89 -11.66 -6.65
C HIS A 118 -8.14 -12.04 -5.86
N SER A 119 -8.24 -13.29 -5.34
CA SER A 119 -9.41 -13.73 -4.56
C SER A 119 -9.39 -13.26 -3.10
N GLU A 120 -8.25 -12.80 -2.59
CA GLU A 120 -8.10 -12.21 -1.25
C GLU A 120 -8.15 -10.68 -1.26
N LEU A 121 -8.06 -10.07 -2.44
CA LEU A 121 -8.26 -8.63 -2.57
C LEU A 121 -9.75 -8.35 -2.40
N LYS A 122 -10.09 -7.58 -1.37
CA LYS A 122 -11.44 -7.04 -1.22
C LYS A 122 -11.76 -6.18 -2.42
N ASP A 123 -13.01 -6.22 -2.85
CA ASP A 123 -13.51 -5.31 -3.87
C ASP A 123 -13.19 -3.86 -3.46
N ILE A 124 -12.75 -3.07 -4.44
CA ILE A 124 -12.49 -1.66 -4.21
C ILE A 124 -13.85 -0.99 -3.97
N SER A 125 -14.02 -0.43 -2.78
CA SER A 125 -15.15 0.44 -2.49
C SER A 125 -14.98 1.74 -3.28
N LEU A 126 -15.85 1.97 -4.24
CA LEU A 126 -15.90 3.23 -4.99
C LEU A 126 -16.58 4.29 -4.12
N TRP A 127 -16.01 5.47 -4.10
CA TRP A 127 -16.58 6.64 -3.43
C TRP A 127 -16.52 7.86 -4.36
N ASP A 128 -17.46 8.78 -4.17
CA ASP A 128 -17.57 10.08 -4.83
C ASP A 128 -17.82 11.16 -3.77
N ASP A 129 -18.03 12.38 -4.22
CA ASP A 129 -18.27 13.53 -3.34
C ASP A 129 -19.54 13.40 -2.49
N ASP A 130 -20.52 12.62 -2.94
CA ASP A 130 -21.80 12.37 -2.25
C ASP A 130 -21.72 11.15 -1.30
N THR A 131 -20.66 10.36 -1.37
CA THR A 131 -20.49 9.18 -0.51
C THR A 131 -20.17 9.62 0.93
N PRO A 132 -20.97 9.21 1.94
CA PRO A 132 -20.68 9.54 3.33
C PRO A 132 -19.27 9.08 3.75
N VAL A 133 -18.66 9.84 4.66
CA VAL A 133 -17.38 9.48 5.27
C VAL A 133 -17.62 8.35 6.25
N ASP A 134 -16.87 7.25 6.13
CA ASP A 134 -16.97 6.11 7.03
C ASP A 134 -16.52 6.47 8.47
N ASP A 135 -16.99 5.70 9.45
CA ASP A 135 -16.68 5.93 10.87
C ASP A 135 -15.18 5.91 11.20
N ASP A 136 -14.35 5.26 10.38
CA ASP A 136 -12.89 5.18 10.53
C ASP A 136 -12.12 6.15 9.63
N GLU A 137 -12.80 7.03 8.90
CA GLU A 137 -12.23 8.05 8.02
C GLU A 137 -12.51 9.47 8.52
N VAL A 138 -11.73 10.41 7.99
CA VAL A 138 -11.87 11.87 8.19
C VAL A 138 -11.67 12.56 6.85
N SER A 139 -12.58 13.48 6.53
CA SER A 139 -12.44 14.39 5.40
C SER A 139 -11.57 15.57 5.84
N VAL A 140 -10.39 15.72 5.24
CA VAL A 140 -9.39 16.75 5.57
C VAL A 140 -9.43 17.84 4.50
N PRO A 141 -9.82 19.09 4.86
CA PRO A 141 -9.99 20.15 3.89
C PRO A 141 -8.65 20.67 3.35
N PHE A 142 -8.67 21.18 2.12
CA PHE A 142 -7.54 21.91 1.55
C PHE A 142 -7.54 23.37 2.01
N LEU A 143 -6.36 23.87 2.32
CA LEU A 143 -6.10 25.30 2.43
C LEU A 143 -5.89 25.89 1.03
N ARG A 144 -6.46 27.03 0.76
CA ARG A 144 -6.34 27.77 -0.49
C ARG A 144 -6.07 29.25 -0.26
N GLU A 145 -5.41 29.86 -1.22
CA GLU A 145 -5.22 31.30 -1.30
C GLU A 145 -6.49 31.94 -1.88
N VAL A 146 -7.06 32.89 -1.17
CA VAL A 146 -8.25 33.63 -1.62
C VAL A 146 -7.88 35.11 -1.68
N GLU A 147 -8.10 35.76 -2.84
CA GLU A 147 -7.90 37.18 -2.99
C GLU A 147 -9.01 37.97 -2.28
N LEU A 148 -8.65 38.86 -1.37
CA LEU A 148 -9.61 39.65 -0.56
C LEU A 148 -10.50 40.59 -1.38
N ALA A 149 -9.96 41.11 -2.48
CA ALA A 149 -10.72 41.92 -3.45
C ALA A 149 -10.05 41.76 -4.82
N ALA A 150 -10.85 41.62 -5.88
CA ALA A 150 -10.35 41.44 -7.23
C ALA A 150 -9.35 42.56 -7.61
N GLY A 151 -8.08 42.16 -7.88
CA GLY A 151 -7.00 43.06 -8.25
C GLY A 151 -6.32 43.79 -7.08
N SER A 152 -6.63 43.46 -5.81
CA SER A 152 -5.96 44.03 -4.64
C SER A 152 -4.55 43.53 -4.40
N GLY A 153 -4.21 42.35 -4.95
CA GLY A 153 -2.97 41.63 -4.67
C GLY A 153 -2.83 41.13 -3.23
N ARG A 154 -3.89 41.23 -2.43
CA ARG A 154 -3.92 40.75 -1.04
C ARG A 154 -4.65 39.43 -0.96
N PHE A 155 -3.98 38.42 -0.42
CA PHE A 155 -4.52 37.09 -0.26
C PHE A 155 -4.70 36.74 1.22
N VAL A 156 -5.69 35.93 1.51
CA VAL A 156 -5.82 35.23 2.79
C VAL A 156 -5.88 33.72 2.53
N ILE A 157 -5.54 32.96 3.54
CA ILE A 157 -5.60 31.50 3.48
C ILE A 157 -6.89 31.06 4.15
N GLU A 158 -7.72 30.35 3.40
CA GLU A 158 -8.99 29.81 3.85
C GLU A 158 -9.07 28.30 3.61
N GLU A 159 -9.96 27.63 4.34
CA GLU A 159 -10.30 26.24 4.08
C GLU A 159 -11.23 26.16 2.86
N SER A 160 -10.97 25.20 1.98
CA SER A 160 -11.84 24.92 0.85
C SER A 160 -13.06 24.15 1.31
N GLU A 161 -14.23 24.64 1.03
CA GLU A 161 -15.49 23.94 1.29
C GLU A 161 -15.73 22.77 0.30
N ARG A 162 -15.07 22.79 -0.88
CA ARG A 162 -15.31 21.89 -1.99
C ARG A 162 -14.22 20.85 -2.22
N SER A 163 -13.06 21.03 -1.62
CA SER A 163 -11.91 20.14 -1.86
C SER A 163 -11.42 19.58 -0.55
N SER A 164 -11.46 18.27 -0.45
CA SER A 164 -10.96 17.53 0.71
C SER A 164 -10.27 16.23 0.27
N LEU A 165 -9.46 15.67 1.16
CA LEU A 165 -8.85 14.37 1.00
C LEU A 165 -9.24 13.49 2.18
N ARG A 166 -9.64 12.25 1.92
CA ARG A 166 -10.01 11.30 2.98
C ARG A 166 -8.76 10.64 3.56
N PHE A 167 -8.67 10.64 4.87
CA PHE A 167 -7.64 9.95 5.63
C PHE A 167 -8.26 9.00 6.64
N GLY A 168 -7.70 7.80 6.76
CA GLY A 168 -8.08 6.90 7.83
C GLY A 168 -7.69 7.47 9.21
N LYS A 169 -8.60 7.45 10.18
CA LYS A 169 -8.37 7.90 11.57
C LYS A 169 -7.15 7.25 12.20
N ARG A 170 -6.91 5.97 11.87
CA ARG A 170 -5.73 5.22 12.34
C ARG A 170 -4.42 5.84 11.84
N SER A 171 -4.37 6.27 10.57
CA SER A 171 -3.19 6.91 9.98
C SER A 171 -2.89 8.25 10.66
N LEU A 172 -3.90 9.09 10.88
CA LEU A 172 -3.74 10.36 11.58
C LEU A 172 -3.24 10.16 13.01
N ARG A 173 -3.85 9.24 13.77
CA ARG A 173 -3.40 8.92 15.14
C ARG A 173 -1.95 8.42 15.18
N HIS A 174 -1.57 7.55 14.25
CA HIS A 174 -0.20 7.01 14.16
C HIS A 174 0.84 8.13 13.97
N ASN A 175 0.46 9.18 13.23
CA ASN A 175 1.31 10.35 12.98
C ASN A 175 1.11 11.47 14.04
N GLY A 176 0.37 11.21 15.11
CA GLY A 176 0.14 12.18 16.18
C GLY A 176 -0.66 13.42 15.75
N VAL A 177 -1.54 13.26 14.75
CA VAL A 177 -2.37 14.34 14.22
C VAL A 177 -3.77 14.25 14.81
N GLN A 178 -4.22 15.33 15.46
CA GLN A 178 -5.62 15.49 15.85
C GLN A 178 -6.46 15.68 14.59
N PHE A 179 -7.68 15.11 14.58
CA PHE A 179 -8.48 15.07 13.36
C PHE A 179 -8.89 16.44 12.85
N ASP A 180 -9.22 17.35 13.76
CA ASP A 180 -9.59 18.75 13.51
C ASP A 180 -8.39 19.62 13.11
N GLN A 181 -7.16 19.19 13.42
CA GLN A 181 -5.92 19.87 13.09
C GLN A 181 -5.28 19.40 11.77
N ALA A 182 -5.88 18.42 11.12
CA ALA A 182 -5.41 17.97 9.82
C ALA A 182 -5.87 18.92 8.71
N LYS A 183 -4.96 19.34 7.85
CA LYS A 183 -5.22 20.17 6.65
C LYS A 183 -4.43 19.62 5.47
N CYS A 184 -4.86 19.93 4.26
CA CYS A 184 -4.12 19.65 3.03
C CYS A 184 -3.66 20.95 2.37
N VAL A 185 -2.50 20.89 1.70
CA VAL A 185 -1.96 22.00 0.91
C VAL A 185 -1.45 21.46 -0.42
N THR A 186 -1.74 22.13 -1.52
CA THR A 186 -1.15 21.82 -2.82
C THR A 186 0.18 22.56 -2.97
N VAL A 187 1.24 21.84 -3.26
CA VAL A 187 2.57 22.39 -3.55
C VAL A 187 2.57 23.03 -4.93
N ARG A 188 3.09 24.24 -5.04
CA ARG A 188 3.23 24.96 -6.31
C ARG A 188 4.69 25.29 -6.59
N GLY A 189 5.04 25.23 -7.88
CA GLY A 189 6.37 25.58 -8.36
C GLY A 189 7.41 24.47 -8.14
N ASN A 190 8.68 24.84 -8.25
CA ASN A 190 9.82 23.92 -8.29
C ASN A 190 10.75 23.99 -7.08
N SER A 191 10.42 24.82 -6.08
CA SER A 191 11.32 25.08 -4.94
C SER A 191 11.61 23.83 -4.10
N MET A 192 10.71 22.84 -4.13
CA MET A 192 10.84 21.61 -3.35
C MET A 192 11.28 20.40 -4.18
N LEU A 193 11.69 20.60 -5.44
CA LEU A 193 12.32 19.55 -6.24
C LEU A 193 13.65 19.10 -5.63
N PRO A 194 14.02 17.82 -5.72
CA PRO A 194 13.27 16.72 -6.38
C PRO A 194 12.25 16.02 -5.49
N VAL A 195 12.10 16.41 -4.24
CA VAL A 195 11.30 15.71 -3.22
C VAL A 195 9.80 15.90 -3.45
N LEU A 196 9.38 17.15 -3.64
CA LEU A 196 7.99 17.47 -3.97
C LEU A 196 7.94 18.18 -5.33
N ARG A 197 7.08 17.68 -6.22
CA ARG A 197 6.85 18.28 -7.54
C ARG A 197 5.68 19.26 -7.48
N ASP A 198 5.61 20.12 -8.47
CA ASP A 198 4.42 20.95 -8.71
C ASP A 198 3.16 20.08 -8.80
N GLY A 199 2.11 20.49 -8.07
CA GLY A 199 0.87 19.75 -7.94
C GLY A 199 0.89 18.62 -6.91
N ALA A 200 1.99 18.37 -6.18
CA ALA A 200 2.00 17.46 -5.04
C ALA A 200 1.04 17.94 -3.96
N THR A 201 0.42 17.02 -3.24
CA THR A 201 -0.39 17.35 -2.05
C THR A 201 0.38 16.99 -0.80
N VAL A 202 0.39 17.87 0.20
CA VAL A 202 0.93 17.60 1.53
C VAL A 202 -0.17 17.63 2.58
N GLY A 203 -0.13 16.68 3.52
CA GLY A 203 -0.95 16.67 4.73
C GLY A 203 -0.23 17.41 5.85
N VAL A 204 -0.88 18.38 6.46
CA VAL A 204 -0.33 19.31 7.43
C VAL A 204 -1.01 19.15 8.78
N ASN A 205 -0.24 19.06 9.84
CA ASN A 205 -0.70 19.08 11.22
C ASN A 205 -0.68 20.51 11.75
N ALA A 206 -1.81 21.19 11.71
CA ALA A 206 -1.95 22.57 12.19
C ALA A 206 -1.81 22.71 13.72
N GLY A 207 -1.89 21.61 14.46
CA GLY A 207 -1.59 21.59 15.89
C GLY A 207 -0.10 21.75 16.24
N LYS A 208 0.80 21.71 15.23
CA LYS A 208 2.25 21.92 15.37
C LYS A 208 2.68 23.14 14.56
N CYS A 209 2.28 24.31 15.01
CA CYS A 209 2.52 25.59 14.33
C CYS A 209 3.37 26.59 15.14
N GLY A 210 3.78 26.24 16.35
CA GLY A 210 4.64 27.07 17.19
C GLY A 210 6.12 26.98 16.81
N ILE A 211 6.90 28.03 17.11
CA ILE A 211 8.36 27.98 16.91
C ILE A 211 9.00 26.83 17.71
N GLY A 212 8.44 26.51 18.89
CA GLY A 212 8.88 25.38 19.71
C GLY A 212 8.61 24.01 19.10
N ASP A 213 7.66 23.91 18.18
CA ASP A 213 7.29 22.67 17.51
C ASP A 213 8.18 22.36 16.29
N ILE A 214 9.07 23.30 15.91
CA ILE A 214 9.95 23.11 14.76
C ILE A 214 10.96 22.01 15.04
N ILE A 215 10.95 21.01 14.18
CA ILE A 215 12.01 20.01 14.04
C ILE A 215 12.89 20.46 12.88
N ASP A 216 14.15 20.78 13.19
CA ASP A 216 15.06 21.35 12.21
C ASP A 216 15.26 20.42 11.00
N GLY A 217 14.96 20.93 9.82
CA GLY A 217 15.04 20.21 8.55
C GLY A 217 13.76 19.52 8.11
N ASP A 218 12.75 19.46 8.96
CA ASP A 218 11.44 18.94 8.57
C ASP A 218 10.64 19.93 7.71
N LEU A 219 9.64 19.41 7.02
CA LEU A 219 8.76 20.17 6.14
C LEU A 219 7.62 20.84 6.90
N TYR A 220 7.37 22.08 6.57
CA TYR A 220 6.26 22.87 7.11
C TYR A 220 5.52 23.62 6.00
N ALA A 221 4.20 23.72 6.16
CA ALA A 221 3.42 24.68 5.41
C ALA A 221 3.46 26.02 6.12
N ILE A 222 3.68 27.08 5.37
CA ILE A 222 3.74 28.45 5.86
C ILE A 222 2.84 29.37 5.04
N ASN A 223 2.27 30.36 5.70
CA ASN A 223 1.70 31.51 5.08
C ASN A 223 2.78 32.61 5.06
N HIS A 224 3.10 33.13 3.90
CA HIS A 224 3.99 34.25 3.72
C HIS A 224 3.22 35.35 2.96
N ASN A 225 2.75 36.34 3.70
CA ASN A 225 1.97 37.45 3.16
C ASN A 225 0.79 36.97 2.27
N GLY A 226 0.03 35.96 2.75
CA GLY A 226 -1.11 35.40 2.04
C GLY A 226 -0.77 34.31 1.03
N GLN A 227 0.49 34.01 0.77
CA GLN A 227 0.93 32.94 -0.12
C GLN A 227 1.22 31.66 0.66
N LEU A 228 0.72 30.55 0.16
CA LEU A 228 1.01 29.21 0.68
C LEU A 228 2.37 28.73 0.16
N ARG A 229 3.28 28.45 1.07
CA ARG A 229 4.61 27.91 0.75
C ARG A 229 4.86 26.63 1.55
N VAL A 230 5.60 25.69 1.00
CA VAL A 230 6.13 24.53 1.71
C VAL A 230 7.65 24.65 1.71
N LYS A 231 8.27 24.57 2.89
CA LYS A 231 9.73 24.73 3.08
C LYS A 231 10.21 23.79 4.20
N GLN A 232 11.50 23.49 4.20
CA GLN A 232 12.16 23.01 5.40
C GLN A 232 12.38 24.16 6.36
N LEU A 233 12.03 23.98 7.64
CA LEU A 233 12.27 24.98 8.66
C LEU A 233 13.48 24.60 9.53
N TYR A 234 14.22 25.62 9.94
CA TYR A 234 15.28 25.55 10.93
C TYR A 234 15.12 26.69 11.93
N ARG A 235 15.31 26.39 13.20
CA ARG A 235 15.32 27.41 14.24
C ARG A 235 16.65 28.15 14.23
N LEU A 236 16.59 29.45 14.31
CA LEU A 236 17.72 30.33 14.54
C LEU A 236 17.58 30.96 15.92
N PRO A 237 18.65 31.46 16.53
CA PRO A 237 18.58 32.14 17.83
C PRO A 237 17.62 33.32 17.88
N THR A 238 17.43 34.03 16.76
CA THR A 238 16.61 35.23 16.65
C THR A 238 15.47 35.10 15.65
N GLY A 239 15.18 33.89 15.13
CA GLY A 239 14.17 33.69 14.10
C GLY A 239 14.13 32.32 13.53
N ILE A 240 13.84 32.20 12.23
CA ILE A 240 13.78 30.98 11.49
C ILE A 240 14.51 31.09 10.16
N ARG A 241 14.94 29.93 9.64
CA ARG A 241 15.42 29.77 8.26
C ARG A 241 14.40 28.95 7.47
N LEU A 242 14.04 29.46 6.30
CA LEU A 242 13.27 28.76 5.29
C LEU A 242 14.23 28.20 4.24
N ARG A 243 14.21 26.90 4.04
CA ARG A 243 15.08 26.22 3.08
C ARG A 243 14.28 25.45 2.05
N SER A 244 14.67 25.58 0.80
CA SER A 244 14.17 24.80 -0.34
C SER A 244 15.04 23.57 -0.56
N PHE A 245 14.49 22.50 -1.16
CA PHE A 245 15.32 21.41 -1.67
C PHE A 245 16.06 21.83 -2.94
N ASN A 246 15.41 22.58 -3.83
CA ASN A 246 16.04 23.17 -5.00
C ASN A 246 16.77 24.46 -4.61
N ARG A 247 17.92 24.31 -3.98
CA ARG A 247 18.70 25.42 -3.43
C ARG A 247 19.40 26.27 -4.47
N ASP A 248 19.66 25.69 -5.64
CA ASP A 248 20.36 26.39 -6.72
C ASP A 248 19.51 27.55 -7.28
N GLU A 249 18.19 27.35 -7.38
CA GLU A 249 17.24 28.37 -7.82
C GLU A 249 16.58 29.12 -6.66
N HIS A 250 16.53 28.50 -5.48
CA HIS A 250 15.85 29.02 -4.30
C HIS A 250 16.77 28.96 -3.08
N PRO A 251 17.62 29.99 -2.87
CA PRO A 251 18.54 30.06 -1.74
C PRO A 251 17.81 30.06 -0.40
N ASP A 252 18.55 29.80 0.68
CA ASP A 252 18.04 29.87 2.04
C ASP A 252 17.58 31.30 2.35
N GLU A 253 16.46 31.43 3.03
CA GLU A 253 15.85 32.69 3.45
C GLU A 253 15.84 32.70 4.99
N ASP A 254 16.55 33.66 5.60
CA ASP A 254 16.60 33.84 7.06
C ASP A 254 15.71 35.00 7.46
N TYR A 255 14.85 34.81 8.46
CA TYR A 255 13.94 35.80 8.98
C TYR A 255 14.08 35.88 10.49
N SER A 256 14.33 37.08 11.01
CA SER A 256 14.19 37.36 12.43
C SER A 256 12.71 37.35 12.86
N PHE A 257 12.45 37.23 14.16
CA PHE A 257 11.08 37.30 14.68
C PHE A 257 10.36 38.58 14.33
N GLN A 258 11.11 39.70 14.21
CA GLN A 258 10.57 40.99 13.79
C GLN A 258 10.18 40.97 12.31
N GLU A 259 11.07 40.51 11.43
CA GLU A 259 10.81 40.37 9.99
C GLU A 259 9.66 39.41 9.71
N MET A 260 9.53 38.32 10.49
CA MET A 260 8.37 37.39 10.37
C MET A 260 7.03 38.13 10.60
N GLN A 261 7.00 39.10 11.53
CA GLN A 261 5.79 39.89 11.78
C GLN A 261 5.55 40.92 10.67
N GLU A 262 6.59 41.61 10.22
CA GLU A 262 6.52 42.62 9.16
C GLU A 262 6.08 42.00 7.84
N GLU A 263 6.62 40.83 7.49
CA GLU A 263 6.31 40.09 6.25
C GLU A 263 5.15 39.09 6.41
N GLN A 264 4.47 39.11 7.56
CA GLN A 264 3.32 38.21 7.84
C GLN A 264 3.62 36.74 7.58
N ILE A 265 4.79 36.29 8.08
CA ILE A 265 5.18 34.86 7.98
C ILE A 265 4.59 34.13 9.17
N VAL A 266 3.69 33.16 8.88
CA VAL A 266 3.01 32.35 9.88
C VAL A 266 3.23 30.87 9.53
N ILE A 267 3.66 30.09 10.50
CA ILE A 267 3.75 28.62 10.36
C ILE A 267 2.33 28.07 10.46
N LEU A 268 1.86 27.41 9.41
CA LEU A 268 0.53 26.79 9.37
C LEU A 268 0.53 25.40 9.98
N GLY A 269 1.66 24.70 9.94
CA GLY A 269 1.83 23.42 10.59
C GLY A 269 2.90 22.53 9.96
N HIS A 270 3.20 21.43 10.66
CA HIS A 270 4.17 20.43 10.29
C HIS A 270 3.59 19.49 9.23
N VAL A 271 4.35 19.15 8.19
CA VAL A 271 3.95 18.20 7.16
C VAL A 271 4.14 16.79 7.69
N PHE A 272 3.07 16.02 7.81
CA PHE A 272 3.10 14.63 8.28
C PHE A 272 2.95 13.61 7.15
N TRP A 273 2.52 14.02 5.97
CA TRP A 273 2.28 13.17 4.81
C TRP A 273 2.40 13.96 3.51
N TRP A 274 2.77 13.28 2.43
CA TRP A 274 2.65 13.83 1.08
C TRP A 274 2.33 12.75 0.05
N GLY A 275 1.68 13.15 -1.03
CA GLY A 275 1.36 12.31 -2.17
C GLY A 275 1.49 13.08 -3.48
N MET A 276 1.89 12.36 -4.54
CA MET A 276 1.98 12.91 -5.89
C MET A 276 1.81 11.81 -6.92
N TYR A 277 1.29 12.19 -8.09
CA TYR A 277 1.16 11.27 -9.20
C TYR A 277 2.52 11.04 -9.88
N ALA A 278 2.77 9.81 -10.30
CA ALA A 278 3.90 9.49 -11.17
C ALA A 278 3.66 10.12 -12.55
N ARG A 279 4.67 10.81 -13.08
CA ARG A 279 4.66 11.40 -14.42
C ARG A 279 5.90 10.94 -15.19
#